data_2028f7d0ad7c090686feee9ff548edd5
#
_entry.id   2028f7d0ad7c090686feee9ff548edd5
#
_cell.length_a   1.000
_cell.length_b   1.000
_cell.length_c   1.000
_cell.angle_alpha   90.00
_cell.angle_beta   90.00
_cell.angle_gamma   90.00
#
_symmetry.space_group_name_H-M   'P 1'
#
loop_
_entity.id
_entity.type
_entity.pdbx_description
1 polymer ?
#
loop_
_entity_poly.entity_id
_entity_poly.type
_entity_poly.pdbx_seq_one_letter_code
_entity_poly.pdbx_strand_id
1 'polypeptide(L)'
;MQKLNHTSINLKRGCYLAPKYNIYDFNDFLIGVTNYKNPIETGIWHSHEKPLISFVLYGHNTEYRKGKKTERTARCINYYHAHELHKNVYHNFPSKHISLEIDTSFLTKYNYTEAEIELALKKSYDSHFTFIKLMNEAEINDLQSYDSIEMLFLEFIENSIKSKEETGFPYWMQSIRDILNDRWNENVSLKELANQVNIHPTTISKNFRQYFQCTFGEYTRKLKVNHSIDIIHSSQYSLTEIAYICGFSDQSHFTRIFKSMTGYLPKEYAKI
;
A
#
# COMPACT_ATOMS: atom_id res chain seq x y z
N MET A 1 25.86 31.09 -10.77
CA MET A 1 25.26 29.96 -10.05
C MET A 1 24.98 30.39 -8.62
N GLN A 2 23.78 30.89 -8.34
CA GLN A 2 23.34 31.20 -6.99
C GLN A 2 23.08 29.90 -6.25
N LYS A 3 23.86 29.61 -5.20
CA LYS A 3 23.52 28.60 -4.21
C LYS A 3 22.27 29.10 -3.46
N LEU A 4 21.10 28.57 -3.85
CA LEU A 4 19.92 28.69 -3.02
C LEU A 4 20.21 27.93 -1.72
N ASN A 5 20.45 28.62 -0.65
CA ASN A 5 20.48 28.08 0.71
C ASN A 5 19.03 27.64 1.04
N HIS A 6 18.62 26.46 0.59
CA HIS A 6 17.41 25.84 1.09
C HIS A 6 17.72 25.33 2.50
N THR A 7 17.21 26.03 3.51
CA THR A 7 17.19 25.51 4.88
C THR A 7 16.37 24.22 4.88
N SER A 8 17.04 23.08 4.95
CA SER A 8 16.37 21.78 5.12
C SER A 8 16.18 21.50 6.60
N ILE A 9 15.09 20.83 6.94
CA ILE A 9 14.74 20.44 8.31
C ILE A 9 14.97 18.95 8.45
N ASN A 10 15.68 18.51 9.49
CA ASN A 10 15.74 17.10 9.86
C ASN A 10 14.67 16.84 10.93
N LEU A 11 13.67 16.07 10.57
CA LEU A 11 12.55 15.73 11.44
C LEU A 11 12.94 14.57 12.36
N LYS A 12 12.71 14.76 13.66
CA LYS A 12 12.88 13.72 14.66
C LYS A 12 11.80 12.67 14.53
N ARG A 13 12.03 11.52 15.14
CA ARG A 13 11.04 10.43 15.21
C ARG A 13 9.66 10.95 15.64
N GLY A 14 8.63 10.61 14.89
CA GLY A 14 7.24 11.04 15.12
C GLY A 14 6.93 12.51 14.76
N CYS A 15 7.84 13.23 14.13
CA CYS A 15 7.60 14.59 13.68
C CYS A 15 7.28 14.65 12.19
N TYR A 16 6.19 15.32 11.83
CA TYR A 16 5.71 15.46 10.44
C TYR A 16 5.39 16.92 10.12
N LEU A 17 5.52 17.30 8.85
CA LEU A 17 5.15 18.63 8.34
C LEU A 17 3.65 18.78 8.03
N ALA A 18 2.81 17.87 8.54
CA ALA A 18 1.37 17.93 8.38
C ALA A 18 0.72 18.83 9.45
N PRO A 19 -0.39 19.55 9.11
CA PRO A 19 -1.09 20.39 10.08
C PRO A 19 -1.82 19.58 11.15
N LYS A 20 -2.17 18.34 10.84
CA LYS A 20 -2.81 17.38 11.75
C LYS A 20 -2.30 15.99 11.49
N TYR A 21 -1.88 15.31 12.55
CA TYR A 21 -1.47 13.91 12.49
C TYR A 21 -1.73 13.21 13.83
N ASN A 22 -1.89 11.88 13.75
CA ASN A 22 -1.93 10.98 14.89
C ASN A 22 -0.64 10.16 14.89
N ILE A 23 -0.14 9.81 16.08
CA ILE A 23 1.05 8.99 16.27
C ILE A 23 0.68 7.80 17.13
N TYR A 24 1.13 6.62 16.71
CA TYR A 24 1.07 5.38 17.44
C TYR A 24 2.48 4.82 17.57
N ASP A 25 3.00 4.78 18.81
CA ASP A 25 4.38 4.41 19.08
C ASP A 25 4.44 2.99 19.67
N PHE A 26 5.14 2.10 18.99
CA PHE A 26 5.28 0.68 19.30
C PHE A 26 6.77 0.29 19.35
N ASN A 27 7.54 0.82 20.27
CA ASN A 27 8.98 0.52 20.42
C ASN A 27 9.77 0.57 19.10
N ASP A 28 9.76 -0.56 18.36
CA ASP A 28 10.51 -0.74 17.10
C ASP A 28 9.86 -0.04 15.91
N PHE A 29 8.59 0.35 16.03
CA PHE A 29 7.81 1.00 14.99
C PHE A 29 7.12 2.26 15.50
N LEU A 30 7.01 3.24 14.63
CA LEU A 30 6.10 4.35 14.86
C LEU A 30 5.23 4.52 13.61
N ILE A 31 3.91 4.49 13.82
CA ILE A 31 2.96 4.73 12.75
C ILE A 31 2.39 6.13 12.88
N GLY A 32 2.67 6.98 11.88
CA GLY A 32 2.13 8.32 11.76
C GLY A 32 1.03 8.35 10.70
N VAL A 33 -0.13 8.92 11.05
CA VAL A 33 -1.24 9.15 10.11
C VAL A 33 -1.42 10.63 9.92
N THR A 34 -1.02 11.15 8.77
CA THR A 34 -1.04 12.58 8.46
C THR A 34 -2.22 12.96 7.57
N ASN A 35 -2.87 14.08 7.87
CA ASN A 35 -4.04 14.57 7.18
C ASN A 35 -3.82 15.99 6.65
N TYR A 36 -4.07 16.17 5.36
CA TYR A 36 -3.99 17.45 4.66
C TYR A 36 -5.38 17.79 4.13
N LYS A 37 -6.04 18.80 4.71
CA LYS A 37 -7.41 19.18 4.35
C LYS A 37 -7.48 20.37 3.41
N ASN A 38 -6.49 21.25 3.48
CA ASN A 38 -6.42 22.49 2.72
C ASN A 38 -5.03 22.68 2.15
N PRO A 39 -4.86 23.50 1.11
CA PRO A 39 -3.55 23.96 0.67
C PRO A 39 -2.77 24.55 1.85
N ILE A 40 -1.59 24.04 2.10
CA ILE A 40 -0.64 24.56 3.09
C ILE A 40 0.64 24.94 2.35
N GLU A 41 1.49 25.72 2.99
CA GLU A 41 2.86 25.91 2.53
C GLU A 41 3.57 24.56 2.52
N THR A 42 3.39 23.85 1.44
CA THR A 42 4.02 22.56 1.17
C THR A 42 5.28 22.82 0.34
N GLY A 43 6.20 21.92 0.40
CA GLY A 43 7.39 22.06 -0.42
C GLY A 43 8.63 22.48 0.37
N ILE A 44 8.65 22.27 1.68
CA ILE A 44 9.85 22.40 2.50
C ILE A 44 10.72 21.17 2.29
N TRP A 45 12.01 21.39 2.00
CA TRP A 45 13.00 20.35 1.97
C TRP A 45 13.25 19.81 3.37
N HIS A 46 13.07 18.49 3.56
CA HIS A 46 13.26 17.84 4.85
C HIS A 46 13.79 16.42 4.70
N SER A 47 14.22 15.87 5.81
CA SER A 47 14.61 14.48 5.96
C SER A 47 14.07 13.96 7.29
N HIS A 48 14.07 12.65 7.48
CA HIS A 48 13.67 12.00 8.73
C HIS A 48 14.90 11.38 9.40
N GLU A 49 14.92 11.39 10.72
CA GLU A 49 15.99 10.79 11.52
C GLU A 49 16.01 9.25 11.36
N LYS A 50 14.85 8.64 11.17
CA LYS A 50 14.68 7.21 10.99
C LYS A 50 14.31 6.86 9.55
N PRO A 51 14.62 5.63 9.09
CA PRO A 51 14.07 5.12 7.85
C PRO A 51 12.54 5.13 7.91
N LEU A 52 11.93 5.50 6.79
CA LEU A 52 10.49 5.74 6.72
C LEU A 52 9.89 5.10 5.48
N ILE A 53 8.78 4.39 5.65
CA ILE A 53 7.91 3.99 4.55
C ILE A 53 6.69 4.91 4.55
N SER A 54 6.44 5.60 3.43
CA SER A 54 5.28 6.46 3.28
C SER A 54 4.31 5.90 2.25
N PHE A 55 3.08 5.70 2.68
CA PHE A 55 1.97 5.20 1.89
C PHE A 55 0.90 6.30 1.70
N VAL A 56 0.52 6.56 0.45
CA VAL A 56 -0.58 7.49 0.13
C VAL A 56 -1.90 6.72 0.22
N LEU A 57 -2.69 6.95 1.26
CA LEU A 57 -3.98 6.29 1.42
C LEU A 57 -5.00 6.85 0.41
N TYR A 58 -5.10 8.17 0.32
CA TYR A 58 -5.83 8.88 -0.72
C TYR A 58 -5.25 10.28 -0.93
N GLY A 59 -5.61 10.91 -2.05
CA GLY A 59 -5.08 12.21 -2.47
C GLY A 59 -3.94 12.07 -3.48
N HIS A 60 -3.23 13.18 -3.69
CA HIS A 60 -2.17 13.28 -4.68
C HIS A 60 -1.14 14.32 -4.27
N ASN A 61 0.14 13.99 -4.43
CA ASN A 61 1.24 14.92 -4.23
C ASN A 61 2.38 14.70 -5.23
N THR A 62 3.14 15.75 -5.47
CA THR A 62 4.42 15.67 -6.20
C THR A 62 5.56 15.57 -5.21
N GLU A 63 6.38 14.56 -5.36
CA GLU A 63 7.62 14.39 -4.62
C GLU A 63 8.81 14.87 -5.44
N TYR A 64 9.74 15.55 -4.77
CA TYR A 64 11.06 15.91 -5.30
C TYR A 64 12.13 15.22 -4.46
N ARG A 65 12.91 14.34 -5.08
CA ARG A 65 13.93 13.54 -4.42
C ARG A 65 15.07 13.17 -5.37
N LYS A 66 16.32 13.32 -4.95
CA LYS A 66 17.51 12.95 -5.75
C LYS A 66 17.48 13.52 -7.19
N GLY A 67 17.03 14.77 -7.34
CA GLY A 67 16.91 15.44 -8.64
C GLY A 67 15.76 14.94 -9.54
N LYS A 68 14.92 14.04 -9.03
CA LYS A 68 13.73 13.53 -9.75
C LYS A 68 12.46 14.18 -9.21
N LYS A 69 11.51 14.35 -10.10
CA LYS A 69 10.12 14.71 -9.80
C LYS A 69 9.25 13.48 -10.04
N THR A 70 8.45 13.09 -9.06
CA THR A 70 7.57 11.92 -9.15
C THR A 70 6.18 12.29 -8.66
N GLU A 71 5.16 11.96 -9.44
CA GLU A 71 3.77 12.10 -9.02
C GLU A 71 3.38 10.88 -8.18
N ARG A 72 2.78 11.14 -7.01
CA ARG A 72 2.33 10.12 -6.07
C ARG A 72 0.81 10.22 -5.91
N THR A 73 0.14 9.19 -6.35
CA THR A 73 -1.32 9.04 -6.22
C THR A 73 -1.66 8.04 -5.12
N ALA A 74 -2.95 7.85 -4.85
CA ALA A 74 -3.42 6.81 -3.94
C ALA A 74 -2.75 5.46 -4.21
N ARG A 75 -2.39 4.75 -3.15
CA ARG A 75 -1.67 3.46 -3.13
C ARG A 75 -0.18 3.52 -3.48
N CYS A 76 0.37 4.70 -3.80
CA CYS A 76 1.82 4.83 -3.93
C CYS A 76 2.52 4.62 -2.59
N ILE A 77 3.57 3.81 -2.61
CA ILE A 77 4.42 3.54 -1.45
C ILE A 77 5.85 3.91 -1.82
N ASN A 78 6.50 4.67 -0.94
CA ASN A 78 7.90 5.05 -1.08
C ASN A 78 8.67 4.69 0.18
N TYR A 79 9.89 4.23 0.00
CA TYR A 79 10.89 4.09 1.06
C TYR A 79 11.81 5.32 1.09
N TYR A 80 12.10 5.82 2.27
CA TYR A 80 13.09 6.88 2.52
C TYR A 80 14.14 6.35 3.49
N HIS A 81 15.39 6.43 3.07
CA HIS A 81 16.50 6.15 3.99
C HIS A 81 16.59 7.23 5.07
N ALA A 82 17.16 6.88 6.23
CA ALA A 82 17.45 7.86 7.25
C ALA A 82 18.24 9.04 6.66
N HIS A 83 17.84 10.25 7.00
CA HIS A 83 18.43 11.51 6.52
C HIS A 83 18.33 11.75 5.00
N GLU A 84 17.53 10.99 4.27
CA GLU A 84 17.31 11.21 2.84
C GLU A 84 16.47 12.46 2.58
N LEU A 85 17.07 13.44 1.90
CA LEU A 85 16.46 14.74 1.63
C LEU A 85 15.38 14.63 0.54
N HIS A 86 14.18 15.09 0.86
CA HIS A 86 13.05 15.15 -0.06
C HIS A 86 12.10 16.30 0.25
N LYS A 87 11.16 16.53 -0.66
CA LYS A 87 10.14 17.57 -0.57
C LYS A 87 8.85 17.10 -1.19
N ASN A 88 7.73 17.29 -0.51
CA ASN A 88 6.39 16.98 -1.00
C ASN A 88 5.57 18.23 -1.23
N VAL A 89 4.89 18.32 -2.38
CA VAL A 89 3.95 19.38 -2.74
C VAL A 89 2.59 18.75 -2.98
N TYR A 90 1.60 19.11 -2.17
CA TYR A 90 0.25 18.54 -2.25
C TYR A 90 -0.62 19.37 -3.18
N HIS A 91 -1.37 18.70 -4.07
CA HIS A 91 -2.20 19.35 -5.10
C HIS A 91 -3.68 19.10 -4.89
N ASN A 92 -4.07 17.90 -4.46
CA ASN A 92 -5.46 17.51 -4.27
C ASN A 92 -5.75 17.28 -2.79
N PHE A 93 -6.87 17.85 -2.34
CA PHE A 93 -7.33 17.75 -0.97
C PHE A 93 -8.75 17.18 -0.92
N PRO A 94 -9.10 16.42 0.11
CA PRO A 94 -8.23 15.99 1.20
C PRO A 94 -7.18 14.97 0.74
N SER A 95 -6.04 14.92 1.44
CA SER A 95 -5.00 13.91 1.25
C SER A 95 -4.61 13.30 2.59
N LYS A 96 -4.46 11.97 2.64
CA LYS A 96 -4.10 11.23 3.86
C LYS A 96 -2.98 10.26 3.57
N HIS A 97 -1.99 10.26 4.44
CA HIS A 97 -0.81 9.42 4.31
C HIS A 97 -0.58 8.63 5.59
N ILE A 98 -0.03 7.43 5.43
CA ILE A 98 0.46 6.59 6.51
C ILE A 98 1.97 6.55 6.39
N SER A 99 2.65 6.81 7.50
CA SER A 99 4.09 6.73 7.61
C SER A 99 4.45 5.66 8.63
N LEU A 100 5.28 4.70 8.24
CA LEU A 100 5.84 3.69 9.13
C LEU A 100 7.33 4.01 9.31
N GLU A 101 7.71 4.54 10.47
CA GLU A 101 9.10 4.69 10.86
C GLU A 101 9.59 3.39 11.49
N ILE A 102 10.79 2.96 11.12
CA ILE A 102 11.38 1.69 11.54
C ILE A 102 12.62 2.00 12.38
N ASP A 103 12.66 1.49 13.60
CA ASP A 103 13.85 1.63 14.44
C ASP A 103 14.95 0.63 14.06
N THR A 104 16.19 1.02 14.31
CA THR A 104 17.36 0.16 14.09
C THR A 104 17.33 -1.11 14.93
N SER A 105 16.62 -1.10 16.07
CA SER A 105 16.37 -2.28 16.90
C SER A 105 15.67 -3.39 16.13
N PHE A 106 14.62 -3.06 15.35
CA PHE A 106 13.94 -4.03 14.47
C PHE A 106 14.90 -4.62 13.44
N LEU A 107 15.63 -3.76 12.73
CA LEU A 107 16.58 -4.18 11.70
C LEU A 107 17.63 -5.16 12.29
N THR A 108 18.15 -4.82 13.45
CA THR A 108 19.14 -5.65 14.17
C THR A 108 18.53 -6.95 14.67
N LYS A 109 17.34 -6.92 15.25
CA LYS A 109 16.62 -8.08 15.81
C LYS A 109 16.39 -9.17 14.75
N TYR A 110 16.06 -8.78 13.54
CA TYR A 110 15.73 -9.70 12.43
C TYR A 110 16.83 -9.81 11.37
N ASN A 111 17.95 -9.12 11.57
CA ASN A 111 19.07 -9.08 10.64
C ASN A 111 18.67 -8.65 9.22
N TYR A 112 17.80 -7.64 9.13
CA TYR A 112 17.43 -6.99 7.89
C TYR A 112 18.23 -5.71 7.66
N THR A 113 18.46 -5.42 6.39
CA THR A 113 19.01 -4.13 5.93
C THR A 113 17.90 -3.25 5.36
N GLU A 114 18.11 -1.94 5.36
CA GLU A 114 17.19 -0.99 4.70
C GLU A 114 16.99 -1.33 3.21
N ALA A 115 18.03 -1.79 2.52
CA ALA A 115 17.96 -2.17 1.12
C ALA A 115 17.04 -3.38 0.88
N GLU A 116 17.03 -4.36 1.79
CA GLU A 116 16.12 -5.51 1.70
C GLU A 116 14.68 -5.10 1.89
N ILE A 117 14.39 -4.18 2.82
CA ILE A 117 13.04 -3.64 3.00
C ILE A 117 12.60 -2.84 1.77
N GLU A 118 13.46 -1.98 1.25
CA GLU A 118 13.18 -1.24 0.00
C GLU A 118 12.92 -2.19 -1.17
N LEU A 119 13.69 -3.28 -1.27
CA LEU A 119 13.50 -4.31 -2.29
C LEU A 119 12.16 -5.05 -2.10
N ALA A 120 11.80 -5.37 -0.85
CA ALA A 120 10.51 -6.00 -0.54
C ALA A 120 9.33 -5.14 -1.00
N LEU A 121 9.40 -3.81 -0.77
CA LEU A 121 8.38 -2.87 -1.25
C LEU A 121 8.27 -2.84 -2.79
N LYS A 122 9.40 -2.89 -3.49
CA LYS A 122 9.43 -2.89 -4.96
C LYS A 122 8.88 -4.18 -5.56
N LYS A 123 9.06 -5.31 -4.89
CA LYS A 123 8.61 -6.64 -5.35
C LYS A 123 7.15 -6.95 -5.00
N SER A 124 6.59 -6.30 -3.99
CA SER A 124 5.23 -6.59 -3.51
C SER A 124 4.18 -5.89 -4.36
N TYR A 125 3.28 -6.68 -4.94
CA TYR A 125 2.15 -6.18 -5.72
C TYR A 125 1.01 -5.64 -4.84
N ASP A 126 0.89 -6.14 -3.60
CA ASP A 126 -0.25 -5.91 -2.70
C ASP A 126 0.12 -5.20 -1.40
N SER A 127 1.29 -4.58 -1.36
CA SER A 127 1.80 -3.91 -0.16
C SER A 127 0.80 -2.93 0.48
N HIS A 128 -0.05 -2.28 -0.33
CA HIS A 128 -1.05 -1.34 0.17
C HIS A 128 -2.05 -1.97 1.17
N PHE A 129 -2.44 -3.24 0.99
CA PHE A 129 -3.30 -3.93 1.97
C PHE A 129 -2.60 -4.12 3.31
N THR A 130 -1.31 -4.43 3.28
CA THR A 130 -0.50 -4.54 4.50
C THR A 130 -0.48 -3.20 5.24
N PHE A 131 -0.23 -2.08 4.54
CA PHE A 131 -0.20 -0.76 5.18
C PHE A 131 -1.56 -0.32 5.73
N ILE A 132 -2.66 -0.67 5.06
CA ILE A 132 -4.01 -0.43 5.59
C ILE A 132 -4.24 -1.26 6.87
N LYS A 133 -3.81 -2.53 6.91
CA LYS A 133 -3.90 -3.37 8.13
C LYS A 133 -3.02 -2.84 9.26
N LEU A 134 -1.79 -2.41 8.96
CA LEU A 134 -0.91 -1.80 9.96
C LEU A 134 -1.55 -0.55 10.58
N MET A 135 -2.22 0.28 9.78
CA MET A 135 -2.98 1.43 10.28
C MET A 135 -4.14 0.98 11.17
N ASN A 136 -4.88 -0.05 10.78
CA ASN A 136 -5.98 -0.59 11.57
C ASN A 136 -5.51 -1.08 12.94
N GLU A 137 -4.45 -1.88 12.98
CA GLU A 137 -3.87 -2.36 14.23
C GLU A 137 -3.35 -1.21 15.10
N ALA A 138 -2.75 -0.20 14.49
CA ALA A 138 -2.31 0.99 15.21
C ALA A 138 -3.47 1.79 15.81
N GLU A 139 -4.62 1.87 15.11
CA GLU A 139 -5.82 2.55 15.63
C GLU A 139 -6.52 1.76 16.73
N ILE A 140 -6.47 0.41 16.70
CA ILE A 140 -6.94 -0.46 17.79
C ILE A 140 -6.11 -0.21 19.06
N ASN A 141 -4.80 -0.15 18.93
CA ASN A 141 -3.84 0.24 19.97
C ASN A 141 -4.08 -0.47 21.33
N ASP A 142 -4.23 -1.78 21.28
CA ASP A 142 -4.35 -2.65 22.47
C ASP A 142 -3.03 -3.35 22.79
N LEU A 143 -3.05 -4.24 23.82
CA LEU A 143 -1.86 -4.96 24.28
C LEU A 143 -1.24 -5.90 23.21
N GLN A 144 -1.99 -6.31 22.22
CA GLN A 144 -1.55 -7.21 21.15
C GLN A 144 -1.15 -6.46 19.88
N SER A 145 -1.43 -5.16 19.79
CA SER A 145 -1.19 -4.37 18.56
C SER A 145 0.29 -4.37 18.16
N TYR A 146 1.23 -4.34 19.11
CA TYR A 146 2.65 -4.44 18.78
C TYR A 146 3.00 -5.75 18.08
N ASP A 147 2.60 -6.89 18.65
CA ASP A 147 2.89 -8.21 18.08
C ASP A 147 2.21 -8.38 16.71
N SER A 148 0.97 -7.90 16.58
CA SER A 148 0.23 -7.92 15.31
C SER A 148 0.93 -7.11 14.23
N ILE A 149 1.39 -5.89 14.54
CA ILE A 149 2.13 -5.02 13.61
C ILE A 149 3.45 -5.67 13.21
N GLU A 150 4.20 -6.20 14.17
CA GLU A 150 5.47 -6.89 13.94
C GLU A 150 5.28 -8.09 13.00
N MET A 151 4.30 -8.94 13.29
CA MET A 151 3.99 -10.12 12.47
C MET A 151 3.54 -9.74 11.05
N LEU A 152 2.65 -8.76 10.90
CA LEU A 152 2.20 -8.28 9.60
C LEU A 152 3.36 -7.76 8.75
N PHE A 153 4.28 -7.03 9.37
CA PHE A 153 5.42 -6.47 8.65
C PHE A 153 6.46 -7.53 8.30
N LEU A 154 6.73 -8.48 9.18
CA LEU A 154 7.60 -9.64 8.91
C LEU A 154 7.04 -10.50 7.78
N GLU A 155 5.76 -10.85 7.85
CA GLU A 155 5.08 -11.63 6.78
C GLU A 155 5.19 -10.91 5.43
N PHE A 156 4.99 -9.60 5.43
CA PHE A 156 5.16 -8.78 4.23
C PHE A 156 6.57 -8.87 3.64
N ILE A 157 7.62 -8.69 4.47
CA ILE A 157 9.02 -8.76 4.02
C ILE A 157 9.34 -10.16 3.49
N GLU A 158 9.03 -11.22 4.25
CA GLU A 158 9.33 -12.59 3.86
C GLU A 158 8.65 -13.01 2.56
N ASN A 159 7.35 -12.69 2.40
CA ASN A 159 6.62 -13.02 1.19
C ASN A 159 7.17 -12.27 -0.03
N SER A 160 7.58 -11.02 0.17
CA SER A 160 8.16 -10.20 -0.91
C SER A 160 9.55 -10.68 -1.34
N ILE A 161 10.40 -11.08 -0.38
CA ILE A 161 11.75 -11.62 -0.69
C ILE A 161 11.64 -12.97 -1.40
N LYS A 162 10.69 -13.83 -1.00
CA LYS A 162 10.44 -15.14 -1.65
C LYS A 162 9.84 -15.01 -3.05
N SER A 163 9.31 -13.84 -3.43
CA SER A 163 8.76 -13.62 -4.76
C SER A 163 9.85 -13.70 -5.84
N LYS A 164 9.57 -14.43 -6.92
CA LYS A 164 10.46 -14.40 -8.08
C LYS A 164 10.41 -13.03 -8.74
N GLU A 165 11.56 -12.57 -9.24
CA GLU A 165 11.61 -11.28 -9.97
C GLU A 165 10.67 -11.30 -11.18
N GLU A 166 10.10 -10.13 -11.50
CA GLU A 166 9.27 -9.94 -12.72
C GLU A 166 10.05 -10.23 -14.03
N THR A 167 11.38 -10.33 -13.95
CA THR A 167 12.26 -10.69 -15.07
C THR A 167 12.07 -12.17 -15.43
N GLY A 168 10.97 -12.48 -16.10
CA GLY A 168 10.68 -13.86 -16.51
C GLY A 168 9.22 -14.23 -16.49
N PHE A 169 8.32 -13.25 -16.36
CA PHE A 169 6.90 -13.50 -16.59
C PHE A 169 6.70 -14.03 -18.01
N PRO A 170 6.20 -15.26 -18.18
CA PRO A 170 5.83 -15.74 -19.50
C PRO A 170 4.79 -14.79 -20.13
N TYR A 171 4.91 -14.56 -21.42
CA TYR A 171 3.97 -13.67 -22.14
C TYR A 171 2.50 -14.00 -21.87
N TRP A 172 2.15 -15.28 -21.82
CA TRP A 172 0.78 -15.71 -21.51
C TRP A 172 0.33 -15.34 -20.09
N MET A 173 1.24 -15.29 -19.11
CA MET A 173 0.92 -14.88 -17.74
C MET A 173 0.71 -13.35 -17.67
N GLN A 174 1.47 -12.60 -18.44
CA GLN A 174 1.24 -11.16 -18.58
C GLN A 174 -0.11 -10.89 -19.23
N SER A 175 -0.45 -11.61 -20.31
CA SER A 175 -1.77 -11.52 -20.95
C SER A 175 -2.91 -11.83 -19.99
N ILE A 176 -2.76 -12.85 -19.14
CA ILE A 176 -3.74 -13.16 -18.08
C ILE A 176 -3.90 -11.97 -17.13
N ARG A 177 -2.81 -11.37 -16.68
CA ARG A 177 -2.83 -10.20 -15.80
C ARG A 177 -3.60 -9.04 -16.45
N ASP A 178 -3.32 -8.76 -17.69
CA ASP A 178 -3.94 -7.67 -18.44
C ASP A 178 -5.45 -7.92 -18.60
N ILE A 179 -5.86 -9.13 -19.01
CA ILE A 179 -7.27 -9.54 -19.11
C ILE A 179 -7.99 -9.37 -17.76
N LEU A 180 -7.38 -9.80 -16.65
CA LEU A 180 -7.99 -9.70 -15.33
C LEU A 180 -8.10 -8.25 -14.84
N ASN A 181 -7.15 -7.40 -15.19
CA ASN A 181 -7.23 -5.97 -14.89
C ASN A 181 -8.31 -5.27 -15.70
N ASP A 182 -8.45 -5.59 -16.99
CA ASP A 182 -9.49 -5.01 -17.86
C ASP A 182 -10.91 -5.46 -17.44
N ARG A 183 -11.03 -6.72 -16.97
CA ARG A 183 -12.29 -7.36 -16.60
C ARG A 183 -12.40 -7.60 -15.08
N TRP A 184 -11.85 -6.68 -14.29
CA TRP A 184 -11.67 -6.83 -12.84
C TRP A 184 -12.96 -7.06 -12.05
N ASN A 185 -14.11 -6.57 -12.51
CA ASN A 185 -15.42 -6.72 -11.87
C ASN A 185 -16.22 -7.93 -12.39
N GLU A 186 -15.70 -8.64 -13.37
CA GLU A 186 -16.36 -9.83 -13.91
C GLU A 186 -15.97 -11.09 -13.13
N ASN A 187 -16.76 -12.17 -13.35
CA ASN A 187 -16.45 -13.49 -12.84
C ASN A 187 -15.78 -14.35 -13.92
N VAL A 188 -14.59 -13.92 -14.33
CA VAL A 188 -13.78 -14.65 -15.32
C VAL A 188 -13.37 -16.02 -14.77
N SER A 189 -13.62 -17.07 -15.50
CA SER A 189 -13.23 -18.43 -15.11
C SER A 189 -11.82 -18.78 -15.58
N LEU A 190 -11.16 -19.68 -14.83
CA LEU A 190 -9.85 -20.18 -15.21
C LEU A 190 -9.88 -20.90 -16.58
N LYS A 191 -11.00 -21.56 -16.93
CA LYS A 191 -11.19 -22.22 -18.21
C LYS A 191 -11.27 -21.22 -19.37
N GLU A 192 -11.94 -20.10 -19.15
CA GLU A 192 -12.04 -19.01 -20.13
C GLU A 192 -10.66 -18.38 -20.42
N LEU A 193 -9.89 -18.08 -19.37
CA LEU A 193 -8.52 -17.59 -19.52
C LEU A 193 -7.63 -18.60 -20.27
N ALA A 194 -7.74 -19.87 -19.91
CA ALA A 194 -6.99 -20.94 -20.53
C ALA A 194 -7.20 -20.99 -22.06
N ASN A 195 -8.46 -20.82 -22.47
CA ASN A 195 -8.80 -20.76 -23.90
C ASN A 195 -8.21 -19.53 -24.59
N GLN A 196 -8.24 -18.36 -23.93
CA GLN A 196 -7.73 -17.11 -24.51
C GLN A 196 -6.21 -17.10 -24.68
N VAL A 197 -5.48 -17.69 -23.74
CA VAL A 197 -4.01 -17.73 -23.80
C VAL A 197 -3.45 -19.03 -24.38
N ASN A 198 -4.32 -19.97 -24.74
CA ASN A 198 -3.98 -21.30 -25.25
C ASN A 198 -3.05 -22.10 -24.30
N ILE A 199 -3.33 -22.04 -23.00
CA ILE A 199 -2.58 -22.74 -21.95
C ILE A 199 -3.55 -23.57 -21.10
N HIS A 200 -3.16 -24.78 -20.74
CA HIS A 200 -4.03 -25.65 -19.95
C HIS A 200 -4.36 -25.03 -18.57
N PRO A 201 -5.63 -25.13 -18.08
CA PRO A 201 -6.04 -24.50 -16.80
C PRO A 201 -5.20 -24.89 -15.60
N THR A 202 -4.78 -26.18 -15.51
CA THR A 202 -3.90 -26.64 -14.42
C THR A 202 -2.52 -26.01 -14.47
N THR A 203 -1.97 -25.74 -15.65
CA THR A 203 -0.70 -25.04 -15.83
C THR A 203 -0.82 -23.59 -15.32
N ILE A 204 -1.91 -22.90 -15.68
CA ILE A 204 -2.19 -21.56 -15.17
C ILE A 204 -2.29 -21.59 -13.65
N SER A 205 -3.15 -22.45 -13.08
CA SER A 205 -3.38 -22.54 -11.63
C SER A 205 -2.08 -22.84 -10.85
N LYS A 206 -1.26 -23.77 -11.35
CA LYS A 206 0.00 -24.17 -10.70
C LYS A 206 1.02 -23.02 -10.70
N ASN A 207 1.14 -22.30 -11.81
CA ASN A 207 2.09 -21.22 -11.95
C ASN A 207 1.58 -19.89 -11.33
N PHE A 208 0.26 -19.72 -11.16
CA PHE A 208 -0.33 -18.49 -10.65
C PHE A 208 0.25 -18.11 -9.29
N ARG A 209 0.34 -19.06 -8.34
CA ARG A 209 0.97 -18.84 -7.04
C ARG A 209 2.44 -18.45 -7.13
N GLN A 210 3.17 -19.00 -8.09
CA GLN A 210 4.58 -18.73 -8.27
C GLN A 210 4.83 -17.28 -8.68
N TYR A 211 3.94 -16.71 -9.51
CA TYR A 211 4.10 -15.36 -10.06
C TYR A 211 3.37 -14.28 -9.27
N PHE A 212 2.18 -14.57 -8.73
CA PHE A 212 1.34 -13.60 -8.04
C PHE A 212 1.29 -13.80 -6.52
N GLN A 213 2.02 -14.76 -5.97
CA GLN A 213 2.07 -15.10 -4.53
C GLN A 213 0.71 -15.41 -3.89
N CYS A 214 -0.31 -15.64 -4.70
CA CYS A 214 -1.66 -15.96 -4.26
C CYS A 214 -2.36 -16.88 -5.27
N THR A 215 -3.49 -17.45 -4.90
CA THR A 215 -4.31 -18.22 -5.82
C THR A 215 -5.03 -17.29 -6.82
N PHE A 216 -5.47 -17.85 -7.94
CA PHE A 216 -6.30 -17.13 -8.91
C PHE A 216 -7.52 -16.46 -8.26
N GLY A 217 -8.25 -17.20 -7.40
CA GLY A 217 -9.42 -16.65 -6.72
C GLY A 217 -9.09 -15.55 -5.68
N GLU A 218 -7.92 -15.62 -5.04
CA GLU A 218 -7.43 -14.54 -4.18
C GLU A 218 -7.08 -13.29 -4.99
N TYR A 219 -6.41 -13.48 -6.11
CA TYR A 219 -6.03 -12.36 -6.98
C TYR A 219 -7.26 -11.60 -7.51
N THR A 220 -8.26 -12.31 -8.02
CA THR A 220 -9.50 -11.67 -8.50
C THR A 220 -10.25 -10.93 -7.39
N ARG A 221 -10.30 -11.49 -6.17
CA ARG A 221 -10.87 -10.79 -5.01
C ARG A 221 -10.06 -9.55 -4.63
N LYS A 222 -8.71 -9.61 -4.68
CA LYS A 222 -7.84 -8.46 -4.44
C LYS A 222 -8.11 -7.32 -5.42
N LEU A 223 -8.25 -7.63 -6.71
CA LEU A 223 -8.63 -6.63 -7.74
C LEU A 223 -9.97 -5.97 -7.41
N LYS A 224 -11.00 -6.77 -7.09
CA LYS A 224 -12.33 -6.26 -6.74
C LYS A 224 -12.30 -5.35 -5.50
N VAL A 225 -11.61 -5.76 -4.44
CA VAL A 225 -11.46 -4.93 -3.23
C VAL A 225 -10.66 -3.67 -3.54
N ASN A 226 -9.63 -3.77 -4.35
CA ASN A 226 -8.80 -2.63 -4.72
C ASN A 226 -9.61 -1.52 -5.42
N HIS A 227 -10.47 -1.90 -6.36
CA HIS A 227 -11.37 -0.95 -7.00
C HIS A 227 -12.48 -0.44 -6.06
N SER A 228 -12.96 -1.29 -5.15
CA SER A 228 -13.98 -0.87 -4.17
C SER A 228 -13.48 0.25 -3.23
N ILE A 229 -12.18 0.29 -2.93
CA ILE A 229 -11.56 1.34 -2.11
C ILE A 229 -11.77 2.72 -2.74
N ASP A 230 -11.56 2.85 -4.06
CA ASP A 230 -11.76 4.11 -4.78
C ASP A 230 -13.24 4.53 -4.80
N ILE A 231 -14.14 3.56 -4.99
CA ILE A 231 -15.59 3.81 -5.04
C ILE A 231 -16.15 4.19 -3.66
N ILE A 232 -15.67 3.57 -2.58
CA ILE A 232 -16.08 3.89 -1.21
C ILE A 232 -15.81 5.37 -0.89
N HIS A 233 -14.66 5.91 -1.27
CA HIS A 233 -14.32 7.31 -1.02
C HIS A 233 -15.13 8.29 -1.88
N SER A 234 -15.67 7.89 -3.03
CA SER A 234 -16.52 8.74 -3.86
C SER A 234 -17.91 9.02 -3.26
N SER A 235 -18.31 8.25 -2.25
CA SER A 235 -19.55 8.37 -1.43
C SER A 235 -20.87 8.48 -2.21
N GLN A 236 -20.92 8.10 -3.48
CA GLN A 236 -22.13 8.19 -4.32
C GLN A 236 -23.00 6.93 -4.29
N TYR A 237 -22.48 5.81 -3.75
CA TYR A 237 -23.12 4.51 -3.81
C TYR A 237 -23.31 3.91 -2.42
N SER A 238 -24.39 3.16 -2.24
CA SER A 238 -24.57 2.31 -1.06
C SER A 238 -23.61 1.12 -1.09
N LEU A 239 -23.33 0.51 0.06
CA LEU A 239 -22.45 -0.67 0.13
C LEU A 239 -22.98 -1.85 -0.71
N THR A 240 -24.30 -1.95 -0.87
CA THR A 240 -24.93 -2.96 -1.73
C THR A 240 -24.59 -2.70 -3.20
N GLU A 241 -24.74 -1.46 -3.65
CA GLU A 241 -24.38 -1.07 -5.01
C GLU A 241 -22.89 -1.25 -5.27
N ILE A 242 -22.00 -0.86 -4.34
CA ILE A 242 -20.57 -1.09 -4.43
C ILE A 242 -20.24 -2.57 -4.58
N ALA A 243 -20.90 -3.45 -3.81
CA ALA A 243 -20.71 -4.89 -3.93
C ALA A 243 -21.02 -5.39 -5.35
N TYR A 244 -22.14 -4.96 -5.93
CA TYR A 244 -22.52 -5.35 -7.30
C TYR A 244 -21.60 -4.74 -8.37
N ILE A 245 -21.26 -3.45 -8.26
CA ILE A 245 -20.31 -2.78 -9.18
C ILE A 245 -18.97 -3.52 -9.20
N CYS A 246 -18.52 -3.98 -8.03
CA CYS A 246 -17.27 -4.73 -7.91
C CYS A 246 -17.41 -6.24 -8.21
N GLY A 247 -18.57 -6.69 -8.68
CA GLY A 247 -18.80 -8.08 -9.12
C GLY A 247 -18.83 -9.08 -7.98
N PHE A 248 -19.23 -8.68 -6.76
CA PHE A 248 -19.54 -9.60 -5.67
C PHE A 248 -20.99 -10.08 -5.78
N SER A 249 -21.26 -11.30 -5.29
CA SER A 249 -22.61 -11.89 -5.30
C SER A 249 -23.61 -11.12 -4.42
N ASP A 250 -23.13 -10.58 -3.31
CA ASP A 250 -23.92 -9.85 -2.32
C ASP A 250 -23.03 -8.99 -1.41
N GLN A 251 -23.67 -8.08 -0.65
CA GLN A 251 -23.00 -7.19 0.29
C GLN A 251 -22.27 -7.93 1.43
N SER A 252 -22.81 -9.06 1.91
CA SER A 252 -22.22 -9.79 3.03
C SER A 252 -20.90 -10.44 2.62
N HIS A 253 -20.86 -11.03 1.43
CA HIS A 253 -19.65 -11.57 0.83
C HIS A 253 -18.61 -10.46 0.61
N PHE A 254 -19.00 -9.34 0.03
CA PHE A 254 -18.13 -8.15 -0.12
C PHE A 254 -17.55 -7.70 1.22
N THR A 255 -18.41 -7.47 2.23
CA THR A 255 -17.99 -6.97 3.54
C THR A 255 -16.98 -7.90 4.21
N ARG A 256 -17.20 -9.21 4.15
CA ARG A 256 -16.28 -10.21 4.71
C ARG A 256 -14.92 -10.18 4.02
N ILE A 257 -14.90 -10.16 2.69
CA ILE A 257 -13.65 -10.15 1.91
C ILE A 257 -12.90 -8.82 2.11
N PHE A 258 -13.62 -7.70 2.07
CA PHE A 258 -13.03 -6.38 2.32
C PHE A 258 -12.36 -6.32 3.69
N LYS A 259 -13.08 -6.75 4.76
CA LYS A 259 -12.52 -6.77 6.11
C LYS A 259 -11.30 -7.68 6.22
N SER A 260 -11.32 -8.86 5.61
CA SER A 260 -10.17 -9.78 5.64
C SER A 260 -8.91 -9.20 5.00
N MET A 261 -9.06 -8.31 4.00
CA MET A 261 -7.95 -7.71 3.27
C MET A 261 -7.45 -6.40 3.90
N THR A 262 -8.36 -5.60 4.46
CA THR A 262 -8.06 -4.25 4.95
C THR A 262 -8.01 -4.13 6.47
N GLY A 263 -8.60 -5.09 7.21
CA GLY A 263 -8.85 -5.00 8.65
C GLY A 263 -10.16 -4.27 8.99
N TYR A 264 -10.61 -3.33 8.16
CA TYR A 264 -11.79 -2.51 8.40
C TYR A 264 -13.06 -3.10 7.78
N LEU A 265 -14.20 -2.82 8.40
CA LEU A 265 -15.46 -2.91 7.67
C LEU A 265 -15.55 -1.80 6.61
N PRO A 266 -16.21 -2.01 5.45
CA PRO A 266 -16.33 -0.97 4.42
C PRO A 266 -16.91 0.35 4.94
N LYS A 267 -17.86 0.28 5.88
CA LYS A 267 -18.49 1.46 6.52
C LYS A 267 -17.52 2.21 7.46
N GLU A 268 -16.59 1.52 8.08
CA GLU A 268 -15.53 2.12 8.90
C GLU A 268 -14.51 2.78 8.00
N TYR A 269 -14.09 2.06 6.97
CA TYR A 269 -13.13 2.56 5.98
C TYR A 269 -13.61 3.83 5.27
N ALA A 270 -14.90 3.95 4.98
CA ALA A 270 -15.50 5.15 4.39
C ALA A 270 -15.34 6.42 5.24
N LYS A 271 -15.02 6.29 6.54
CA LYS A 271 -14.84 7.42 7.47
C LYS A 271 -13.37 7.83 7.66
N ILE A 272 -12.47 7.02 7.15
CA ILE A 272 -11.04 7.26 7.21
C ILE A 272 -10.66 8.37 6.23
#